data_2310d62da570c0e6029771e40f95a63d
#
_entry.id   2310d62da570c0e6029771e40f95a63d
#
_cell.length_a   1.000
_cell.length_b   1.000
_cell.length_c   1.000
_cell.angle_alpha   90.00
_cell.angle_beta   90.00
_cell.angle_gamma   90.00
#
_symmetry.space_group_name_H-M   'P 1'
#
loop_
_entity.id
_entity.type
_entity.pdbx_description
1 polymer ?
#
loop_
_entity_poly.entity_id
_entity_poly.type
_entity_poly.pdbx_seq_one_letter_code
_entity_poly.pdbx_strand_id
1 'polypeptide(L)'
;MTIWQPSLDDSSIHLAVEGSCGGTTIGLQLARQVIDEGGRVLWASPELPDGVRFSQIFSEISLTASSRFHAMNLVGNIDQAIDSLLKTAKALPNVSLVVLDDYCPDSGVIPSDVIKAVNKLISDTSWTTLMISKGGVAMDSSPLVARGKKKLHADKVWLLTRQESDSKRVLWMDETEVHLRLKEEGFVC
;
A
#
# COMPACT_ATOMS: atom_id res chain seq x y z
N MET A 1 3.56 23.68 3.30
CA MET A 1 3.10 22.29 3.27
C MET A 1 4.02 21.51 2.34
N THR A 2 4.56 20.41 2.81
CA THR A 2 5.46 19.55 2.05
C THR A 2 4.79 18.21 1.76
N ILE A 3 5.10 17.59 0.63
CA ILE A 3 4.64 16.22 0.32
C ILE A 3 5.15 15.29 1.41
N TRP A 4 4.25 14.50 2.00
CA TRP A 4 4.65 13.52 3.00
C TRP A 4 5.44 12.38 2.37
N GLN A 5 6.63 12.13 2.89
CA GLN A 5 7.56 11.10 2.43
C GLN A 5 8.20 10.40 3.63
N PRO A 6 7.74 9.20 3.98
CA PRO A 6 8.35 8.42 5.06
C PRO A 6 9.64 7.74 4.60
N SER A 7 10.49 7.39 5.55
CA SER A 7 11.62 6.49 5.27
C SER A 7 11.12 5.06 5.06
N LEU A 8 11.57 4.42 3.98
CA LEU A 8 11.31 3.00 3.68
C LEU A 8 12.56 2.18 4.01
N ASP A 9 12.39 1.03 4.65
CA ASP A 9 13.46 0.24 5.26
C ASP A 9 13.37 -1.26 4.96
N ASP A 10 12.85 -1.62 3.79
CA ASP A 10 12.66 -3.02 3.36
C ASP A 10 11.79 -3.88 4.30
N SER A 11 10.97 -3.23 5.13
CA SER A 11 10.00 -3.90 5.99
C SER A 11 8.67 -4.14 5.29
N SER A 12 7.88 -5.08 5.81
CA SER A 12 6.48 -5.26 5.41
C SER A 12 5.57 -4.35 6.23
N ILE A 13 4.68 -3.63 5.53
CA ILE A 13 3.75 -2.65 6.11
C ILE A 13 2.32 -3.09 5.80
N HIS A 14 1.53 -3.33 6.84
CA HIS A 14 0.10 -3.55 6.73
C HIS A 14 -0.64 -2.23 6.95
N LEU A 15 -1.11 -1.61 5.86
CA LEU A 15 -1.91 -0.39 5.91
C LEU A 15 -3.40 -0.74 5.95
N ALA A 16 -4.03 -0.53 7.08
CA ALA A 16 -5.47 -0.63 7.24
C ALA A 16 -6.12 0.75 7.06
N VAL A 17 -7.16 0.81 6.23
CA VAL A 17 -7.76 2.06 5.78
C VAL A 17 -9.22 2.14 6.21
N GLU A 18 -9.63 3.26 6.77
CA GLU A 18 -11.02 3.57 7.07
C GLU A 18 -11.78 3.89 5.78
N GLY A 19 -12.66 2.99 5.34
CA GLY A 19 -13.41 3.17 4.10
C GLY A 19 -12.51 3.48 2.89
N SER A 20 -12.91 4.46 2.10
CA SER A 20 -12.17 4.91 0.90
C SER A 20 -11.43 6.22 1.15
N CYS A 21 -10.66 6.33 2.24
CA CYS A 21 -10.05 7.60 2.64
C CYS A 21 -8.66 7.86 2.06
N GLY A 22 -8.16 7.05 1.11
CA GLY A 22 -6.96 7.36 0.35
C GLY A 22 -5.80 6.37 0.48
N GLY A 23 -6.07 5.10 0.82
CA GLY A 23 -5.03 4.07 0.91
C GLY A 23 -4.24 3.91 -0.40
N THR A 24 -4.93 3.78 -1.53
CA THR A 24 -4.31 3.73 -2.86
C THR A 24 -3.46 4.98 -3.14
N THR A 25 -3.90 6.16 -2.71
CA THR A 25 -3.10 7.40 -2.83
C THR A 25 -1.80 7.33 -2.05
N ILE A 26 -1.82 6.79 -0.82
CA ILE A 26 -0.58 6.53 -0.06
C ILE A 26 0.34 5.60 -0.84
N GLY A 27 -0.19 4.49 -1.35
CA GLY A 27 0.59 3.54 -2.16
C GLY A 27 1.22 4.19 -3.39
N LEU A 28 0.47 4.99 -4.16
CA LEU A 28 0.97 5.71 -5.33
C LEU A 28 2.04 6.74 -4.95
N GLN A 29 1.88 7.42 -3.81
CA GLN A 29 2.84 8.41 -3.34
C GLN A 29 4.17 7.76 -2.93
N LEU A 30 4.13 6.62 -2.24
CA LEU A 30 5.33 5.83 -1.95
C LEU A 30 5.97 5.27 -3.22
N ALA A 31 5.15 4.84 -4.19
CA ALA A 31 5.63 4.40 -5.50
C ALA A 31 6.37 5.53 -6.24
N ARG A 32 5.81 6.75 -6.25
CA ARG A 32 6.49 7.93 -6.80
C ARG A 32 7.82 8.18 -6.11
N GLN A 33 7.85 8.17 -4.77
CA GLN A 33 9.08 8.37 -4.00
C GLN A 33 10.18 7.38 -4.42
N VAL A 34 9.86 6.09 -4.46
CA VAL A 34 10.80 5.04 -4.88
C VAL A 34 11.31 5.25 -6.31
N ILE A 35 10.43 5.64 -7.23
CA ILE A 35 10.80 5.91 -8.63
C ILE A 35 11.71 7.13 -8.74
N ASP A 36 11.45 8.20 -7.98
CA ASP A 36 12.32 9.38 -7.92
C ASP A 36 13.72 9.03 -7.39
N GLU A 37 13.80 8.08 -6.47
CA GLU A 37 15.06 7.54 -5.93
C GLU A 37 15.76 6.54 -6.88
N GLY A 38 15.18 6.24 -8.04
CA GLY A 38 15.71 5.33 -9.05
C GLY A 38 15.31 3.86 -8.90
N GLY A 39 14.46 3.54 -7.93
CA GLY A 39 13.95 2.20 -7.69
C GLY A 39 12.83 1.80 -8.67
N ARG A 40 12.44 0.52 -8.63
CA ARG A 40 11.29 -0.05 -9.33
C ARG A 40 10.18 -0.39 -8.36
N VAL A 41 8.97 -0.28 -8.86
CA VAL A 41 7.76 -0.60 -8.12
C VAL A 41 6.98 -1.68 -8.85
N LEU A 42 6.57 -2.72 -8.13
CA LEU A 42 5.57 -3.68 -8.58
C LEU A 42 4.26 -3.40 -7.83
N TRP A 43 3.20 -3.20 -8.59
CA TRP A 43 1.85 -2.96 -8.07
C TRP A 43 0.94 -4.08 -8.47
N ALA A 44 0.31 -4.72 -7.51
CA ALA A 44 -0.68 -5.77 -7.75
C ALA A 44 -2.00 -5.42 -7.08
N SER A 45 -3.08 -5.42 -7.83
CA SER A 45 -4.44 -5.12 -7.37
C SER A 45 -5.47 -5.79 -8.30
N PRO A 46 -6.71 -6.06 -7.83
CA PRO A 46 -7.79 -6.56 -8.68
C PRO A 46 -8.12 -5.61 -9.83
N GLU A 47 -8.11 -4.31 -9.53
CA GLU A 47 -8.28 -3.23 -10.52
C GLU A 47 -7.08 -2.30 -10.45
N LEU A 48 -6.65 -1.80 -11.61
CA LEU A 48 -5.58 -0.80 -11.66
C LEU A 48 -6.00 0.49 -10.94
N PRO A 49 -5.04 1.23 -10.37
CA PRO A 49 -5.33 2.54 -9.79
C PRO A 49 -6.06 3.46 -10.77
N ASP A 50 -6.94 4.30 -10.26
CA ASP A 50 -7.64 5.32 -11.06
C ASP A 50 -6.65 6.17 -11.86
N GLY A 51 -6.87 6.27 -13.17
CA GLY A 51 -5.94 6.92 -14.10
C GLY A 51 -5.79 8.42 -13.85
N VAL A 52 -6.85 9.10 -13.38
CA VAL A 52 -6.77 10.52 -13.02
C VAL A 52 -5.88 10.69 -11.80
N ARG A 53 -6.11 9.87 -10.77
CA ARG A 53 -5.30 9.92 -9.54
C ARG A 53 -3.85 9.55 -9.80
N PHE A 54 -3.61 8.52 -10.60
CA PHE A 54 -2.27 8.17 -11.03
C PHE A 54 -1.58 9.36 -11.72
N SER A 55 -2.24 9.99 -12.70
CA SER A 55 -1.69 11.13 -13.44
C SER A 55 -1.40 12.34 -12.54
N GLN A 56 -2.25 12.61 -11.54
CA GLN A 56 -2.01 13.68 -10.56
C GLN A 56 -0.73 13.43 -9.75
N ILE A 57 -0.58 12.22 -9.20
CA ILE A 57 0.58 11.86 -8.37
C ILE A 57 1.88 11.83 -9.20
N PHE A 58 1.80 11.36 -10.45
CA PHE A 58 2.96 11.18 -11.34
C PHE A 58 3.18 12.33 -12.32
N SER A 59 2.51 13.47 -12.15
CA SER A 59 2.52 14.59 -13.11
C SER A 59 3.91 15.14 -13.45
N GLU A 60 4.85 15.08 -12.50
CA GLU A 60 6.22 15.58 -12.67
C GLU A 60 7.24 14.47 -12.99
N ILE A 61 6.77 13.22 -13.07
CA ILE A 61 7.63 12.07 -13.37
C ILE A 61 7.83 11.96 -14.88
N SER A 62 9.08 11.83 -15.32
CA SER A 62 9.39 11.61 -16.74
C SER A 62 8.85 10.27 -17.24
N LEU A 63 8.61 10.14 -18.54
CA LEU A 63 8.19 8.87 -19.16
C LEU A 63 9.19 7.74 -18.89
N THR A 64 10.48 8.03 -18.94
CA THR A 64 11.53 7.05 -18.61
C THR A 64 11.46 6.61 -17.17
N ALA A 65 11.23 7.52 -16.23
CA ALA A 65 11.09 7.19 -14.82
C ALA A 65 9.80 6.40 -14.56
N SER A 66 8.66 6.81 -15.16
CA SER A 66 7.38 6.12 -15.00
C SER A 66 7.39 4.67 -15.53
N SER A 67 8.29 4.34 -16.47
CA SER A 67 8.47 2.96 -16.93
C SER A 67 8.98 2.00 -15.86
N ARG A 68 9.41 2.51 -14.71
CA ARG A 68 9.78 1.70 -13.54
C ARG A 68 8.59 1.32 -12.64
N PHE A 69 7.39 1.79 -12.97
CA PHE A 69 6.14 1.36 -12.35
C PHE A 69 5.55 0.19 -13.16
N HIS A 70 5.46 -0.98 -12.55
CA HIS A 70 4.93 -2.20 -13.17
C HIS A 70 3.65 -2.63 -12.45
N ALA A 71 2.53 -2.53 -13.13
CA ALA A 71 1.23 -2.95 -12.60
C ALA A 71 0.83 -4.31 -13.13
N MET A 72 0.22 -5.13 -12.28
CA MET A 72 -0.39 -6.40 -12.65
C MET A 72 -1.75 -6.57 -11.97
N ASN A 73 -2.66 -7.24 -12.64
CA ASN A 73 -3.97 -7.53 -12.06
C ASN A 73 -3.92 -8.80 -11.21
N LEU A 74 -4.47 -8.71 -10.01
CA LEU A 74 -4.74 -9.88 -9.17
C LEU A 74 -6.02 -10.57 -9.65
N VAL A 75 -5.87 -11.53 -10.54
CA VAL A 75 -6.99 -12.30 -11.09
C VAL A 75 -6.80 -13.80 -10.80
N GLY A 76 -7.90 -14.50 -10.57
CA GLY A 76 -7.89 -15.93 -10.33
C GLY A 76 -7.31 -16.33 -8.97
N ASN A 77 -6.42 -17.31 -8.95
CA ASN A 77 -5.85 -17.86 -7.72
C ASN A 77 -4.77 -16.93 -7.15
N ILE A 78 -4.99 -16.47 -5.91
CA ILE A 78 -4.09 -15.52 -5.23
C ILE A 78 -2.67 -16.10 -5.05
N ASP A 79 -2.52 -17.38 -4.77
CA ASP A 79 -1.22 -18.01 -4.57
C ASP A 79 -0.38 -17.97 -5.86
N GLN A 80 -1.01 -18.27 -7.00
CA GLN A 80 -0.35 -18.18 -8.32
C GLN A 80 0.00 -16.73 -8.69
N ALA A 81 -0.87 -15.77 -8.36
CA ALA A 81 -0.60 -14.36 -8.58
C ALA A 81 0.60 -13.89 -7.74
N ILE A 82 0.68 -14.29 -6.48
CA ILE A 82 1.84 -13.99 -5.61
C ILE A 82 3.12 -14.66 -6.12
N ASP A 83 3.06 -15.89 -6.60
CA ASP A 83 4.23 -16.56 -7.20
C ASP A 83 4.74 -15.81 -8.44
N SER A 84 3.85 -15.36 -9.29
CA SER A 84 4.18 -14.54 -10.45
C SER A 84 4.79 -13.20 -10.05
N LEU A 85 4.24 -12.57 -9.03
CA LEU A 85 4.75 -11.31 -8.47
C LEU A 85 6.17 -11.46 -7.92
N LEU A 86 6.40 -12.49 -7.10
CA LEU A 86 7.71 -12.81 -6.55
C LEU A 86 8.74 -13.13 -7.64
N LYS A 87 8.36 -13.91 -8.64
CA LYS A 87 9.21 -14.22 -9.78
C LYS A 87 9.60 -12.96 -10.55
N THR A 88 8.65 -12.07 -10.81
CA THR A 88 8.89 -10.79 -11.48
C THR A 88 9.79 -9.88 -10.65
N ALA A 89 9.52 -9.77 -9.35
CA ALA A 89 10.32 -8.95 -8.43
C ALA A 89 11.78 -9.39 -8.37
N LYS A 90 12.04 -10.69 -8.41
CA LYS A 90 13.40 -11.25 -8.41
C LYS A 90 14.11 -11.13 -9.77
N ALA A 91 13.36 -11.06 -10.86
CA ALA A 91 13.91 -10.96 -12.21
C ALA A 91 14.26 -9.51 -12.60
N LEU A 92 13.56 -8.52 -12.06
CA LEU A 92 13.78 -7.11 -12.36
C LEU A 92 14.86 -6.50 -11.45
N PRO A 93 15.72 -5.61 -11.98
CA PRO A 93 16.73 -4.94 -11.17
C PRO A 93 16.09 -3.83 -10.30
N ASN A 94 16.66 -3.59 -9.12
CA ASN A 94 16.33 -2.47 -8.24
C ASN A 94 14.85 -2.38 -7.85
N VAL A 95 14.17 -3.51 -7.66
CA VAL A 95 12.83 -3.51 -7.05
C VAL A 95 12.98 -3.08 -5.59
N SER A 96 12.34 -1.97 -5.23
CA SER A 96 12.44 -1.39 -3.88
C SER A 96 11.09 -1.33 -3.17
N LEU A 97 9.99 -1.46 -3.91
CA LEU A 97 8.63 -1.46 -3.36
C LEU A 97 7.75 -2.45 -4.11
N VAL A 98 7.06 -3.28 -3.36
CA VAL A 98 5.96 -4.12 -3.83
C VAL A 98 4.69 -3.69 -3.13
N VAL A 99 3.65 -3.34 -3.90
CA VAL A 99 2.35 -2.92 -3.37
C VAL A 99 1.31 -3.98 -3.70
N LEU A 100 0.57 -4.38 -2.68
CA LEU A 100 -0.60 -5.25 -2.78
C LEU A 100 -1.82 -4.44 -2.35
N ASP A 101 -2.59 -3.93 -3.30
CA ASP A 101 -3.74 -3.07 -3.03
C ASP A 101 -5.05 -3.84 -3.21
N ASP A 102 -5.96 -3.71 -2.26
CA ASP A 102 -7.30 -4.31 -2.29
C ASP A 102 -7.29 -5.84 -2.51
N TYR A 103 -6.36 -6.53 -1.86
CA TYR A 103 -6.06 -7.95 -2.06
C TYR A 103 -7.03 -8.91 -1.36
N CYS A 104 -7.97 -8.41 -0.57
CA CYS A 104 -8.92 -9.21 0.21
C CYS A 104 -10.30 -8.54 0.25
N PRO A 105 -11.37 -9.26 0.63
CA PRO A 105 -12.70 -8.68 0.76
C PRO A 105 -12.72 -7.45 1.69
N ASP A 106 -13.60 -6.50 1.38
CA ASP A 106 -13.74 -5.22 2.11
C ASP A 106 -14.15 -5.38 3.58
N SER A 107 -14.76 -6.48 3.92
CA SER A 107 -15.26 -6.76 5.27
C SER A 107 -15.15 -8.25 5.62
N GLY A 108 -15.31 -8.55 6.90
CA GLY A 108 -15.30 -9.92 7.40
C GLY A 108 -13.88 -10.48 7.61
N VAL A 109 -13.82 -11.79 7.69
CA VAL A 109 -12.54 -12.51 7.91
C VAL A 109 -11.80 -12.65 6.59
N ILE A 110 -10.50 -12.34 6.62
CA ILE A 110 -9.64 -12.57 5.44
C ILE A 110 -9.49 -14.08 5.24
N PRO A 111 -9.74 -14.61 4.04
CA PRO A 111 -9.61 -16.03 3.74
C PRO A 111 -8.22 -16.59 4.05
N SER A 112 -8.15 -17.84 4.47
CA SER A 112 -6.88 -18.46 4.92
C SER A 112 -5.87 -18.65 3.79
N ASP A 113 -6.30 -18.85 2.57
CA ASP A 113 -5.46 -18.93 1.37
C ASP A 113 -4.83 -17.56 1.05
N VAL A 114 -5.57 -16.47 1.20
CA VAL A 114 -5.06 -15.10 1.08
C VAL A 114 -4.01 -14.83 2.15
N ILE A 115 -4.28 -15.18 3.41
CA ILE A 115 -3.31 -15.04 4.52
C ILE A 115 -2.00 -15.78 4.22
N LYS A 116 -2.09 -17.02 3.74
CA LYS A 116 -0.91 -17.81 3.37
C LYS A 116 -0.12 -17.18 2.23
N ALA A 117 -0.80 -16.76 1.16
CA ALA A 117 -0.17 -16.14 0.00
C ALA A 117 0.52 -14.82 0.38
N VAL A 118 -0.12 -13.98 1.18
CA VAL A 118 0.45 -12.71 1.64
C VAL A 118 1.64 -12.95 2.57
N ASN A 119 1.55 -13.88 3.51
CA ASN A 119 2.68 -14.24 4.38
C ASN A 119 3.89 -14.76 3.57
N LYS A 120 3.66 -15.50 2.50
CA LYS A 120 4.70 -15.92 1.56
C LYS A 120 5.38 -14.73 0.89
N LEU A 121 4.60 -13.73 0.45
CA LEU A 121 5.15 -12.50 -0.13
C LEU A 121 6.01 -11.73 0.87
N ILE A 122 5.50 -11.47 2.06
CA ILE A 122 6.20 -10.67 3.07
C ILE A 122 7.36 -11.38 3.76
N SER A 123 7.52 -12.68 3.54
CA SER A 123 8.72 -13.40 3.99
C SER A 123 9.99 -13.01 3.22
N ASP A 124 9.85 -12.41 2.04
CA ASP A 124 10.98 -11.84 1.31
C ASP A 124 11.22 -10.39 1.78
N THR A 125 12.42 -10.11 2.23
CA THR A 125 12.82 -8.82 2.81
C THR A 125 13.75 -8.01 1.92
N SER A 126 13.81 -8.35 0.62
CA SER A 126 14.67 -7.66 -0.36
C SER A 126 14.14 -6.28 -0.79
N TRP A 127 12.93 -5.94 -0.40
CA TRP A 127 12.21 -4.69 -0.71
C TRP A 127 11.18 -4.38 0.36
N THR A 128 10.67 -3.14 0.38
CA THR A 128 9.49 -2.80 1.18
C THR A 128 8.25 -3.42 0.54
N THR A 129 7.41 -4.08 1.34
CA THR A 129 6.10 -4.57 0.90
C THR A 129 5.01 -3.77 1.61
N LEU A 130 4.13 -3.12 0.83
CA LEU A 130 2.97 -2.41 1.33
C LEU A 130 1.70 -3.18 0.98
N MET A 131 0.95 -3.59 1.99
CA MET A 131 -0.34 -4.26 1.82
C MET A 131 -1.44 -3.31 2.27
N ILE A 132 -2.36 -2.99 1.36
CA ILE A 132 -3.45 -2.04 1.60
C ILE A 132 -4.77 -2.81 1.64
N SER A 133 -5.50 -2.68 2.72
CA SER A 133 -6.83 -3.26 2.88
C SER A 133 -7.72 -2.37 3.74
N LYS A 134 -9.04 -2.52 3.60
CA LYS A 134 -9.98 -1.85 4.49
C LYS A 134 -9.86 -2.41 5.89
N GLY A 135 -9.81 -1.53 6.88
CA GLY A 135 -9.83 -1.88 8.29
C GLY A 135 -11.22 -2.34 8.74
N GLY A 136 -11.25 -2.94 9.92
CA GLY A 136 -12.49 -3.33 10.61
C GLY A 136 -12.83 -2.39 11.75
N VAL A 137 -14.03 -2.55 12.29
CA VAL A 137 -14.48 -1.87 13.51
C VAL A 137 -14.12 -2.75 14.71
N ALA A 138 -13.49 -2.16 15.72
CA ALA A 138 -13.21 -2.86 16.97
C ALA A 138 -14.42 -2.83 17.92
N MET A 139 -14.54 -3.87 18.73
CA MET A 139 -15.56 -3.93 19.78
C MET A 139 -15.25 -3.01 20.98
N ASP A 140 -14.02 -2.53 21.10
CA ASP A 140 -13.48 -1.78 22.24
C ASP A 140 -13.42 -0.25 22.05
N SER A 141 -14.28 0.31 21.22
CA SER A 141 -14.30 1.75 20.87
C SER A 141 -13.09 2.28 20.10
N SER A 142 -12.15 1.46 19.69
CA SER A 142 -11.10 1.88 18.75
C SER A 142 -11.70 2.20 17.39
N PRO A 143 -11.36 3.32 16.75
CA PRO A 143 -11.99 3.75 15.50
C PRO A 143 -11.65 2.84 14.30
N LEU A 144 -10.54 2.14 14.34
CA LEU A 144 -10.09 1.28 13.24
C LEU A 144 -9.18 0.15 13.73
N VAL A 145 -9.34 -1.04 13.18
CA VAL A 145 -8.48 -2.21 13.44
C VAL A 145 -8.00 -2.81 12.13
N ALA A 146 -6.72 -3.16 12.09
CA ALA A 146 -6.16 -3.93 10.98
C ALA A 146 -6.70 -5.37 11.03
N ARG A 147 -7.49 -5.77 10.00
CA ARG A 147 -8.04 -7.12 9.91
C ARG A 147 -6.92 -8.13 9.66
N GLY A 148 -7.02 -9.28 10.28
CA GLY A 148 -6.03 -10.34 10.11
C GLY A 148 -4.66 -10.09 10.76
N LYS A 149 -4.50 -9.01 11.50
CA LYS A 149 -3.23 -8.60 12.12
C LYS A 149 -2.54 -9.69 12.96
N LYS A 150 -3.31 -10.61 13.57
CA LYS A 150 -2.76 -11.75 14.31
C LYS A 150 -2.23 -12.89 13.44
N LYS A 151 -2.62 -12.93 12.18
CA LYS A 151 -2.31 -13.99 11.22
C LYS A 151 -1.39 -13.52 10.10
N LEU A 152 -1.42 -12.22 9.77
CA LEU A 152 -0.49 -11.57 8.86
C LEU A 152 0.74 -11.13 9.64
N HIS A 153 1.90 -11.63 9.25
CA HIS A 153 3.17 -11.42 9.96
C HIS A 153 3.90 -10.17 9.43
N ALA A 154 3.16 -9.06 9.26
CA ALA A 154 3.75 -7.79 8.85
C ALA A 154 4.63 -7.18 9.97
N ASP A 155 5.74 -6.57 9.59
CA ASP A 155 6.65 -5.92 10.52
C ASP A 155 6.02 -4.67 11.16
N LYS A 156 5.22 -3.94 10.37
CA LYS A 156 4.58 -2.68 10.78
C LYS A 156 3.09 -2.71 10.47
N VAL A 157 2.31 -2.06 11.31
CA VAL A 157 0.88 -1.82 11.08
C VAL A 157 0.62 -0.33 11.06
N TRP A 158 0.14 0.18 9.92
CA TRP A 158 -0.30 1.55 9.77
C TRP A 158 -1.82 1.63 9.70
N LEU A 159 -2.40 2.66 10.31
CA LEU A 159 -3.84 2.90 10.29
C LEU A 159 -4.12 4.29 9.70
N LEU A 160 -4.88 4.33 8.61
CA LEU A 160 -5.30 5.59 7.98
C LEU A 160 -6.77 5.87 8.30
N THR A 161 -7.03 6.94 9.03
CA THR A 161 -8.37 7.34 9.44
C THR A 161 -8.77 8.70 8.85
N ARG A 162 -10.08 8.87 8.65
CA ARG A 162 -10.67 10.15 8.25
C ARG A 162 -10.89 11.01 9.49
N GLN A 163 -10.62 12.29 9.35
CA GLN A 163 -11.01 13.32 10.33
C GLN A 163 -12.32 14.00 9.90
N GLU A 164 -12.81 14.91 10.71
CA GLU A 164 -14.08 15.65 10.51
C GLU A 164 -14.21 16.34 9.16
N SER A 165 -13.11 16.68 8.48
CA SER A 165 -13.14 17.30 7.16
C SER A 165 -12.72 16.32 6.05
N ASP A 166 -13.31 16.49 4.85
CA ASP A 166 -13.05 15.61 3.71
C ASP A 166 -11.59 15.56 3.23
N SER A 167 -10.78 16.56 3.58
CA SER A 167 -9.37 16.61 3.20
C SER A 167 -8.41 16.14 4.28
N LYS A 168 -8.83 16.09 5.54
CA LYS A 168 -7.94 15.76 6.67
C LYS A 168 -7.93 14.26 6.96
N ARG A 169 -6.74 13.74 7.21
CA ARG A 169 -6.50 12.34 7.61
C ARG A 169 -5.52 12.30 8.78
N VAL A 170 -5.60 11.22 9.51
CA VAL A 170 -4.57 10.85 10.48
C VAL A 170 -4.02 9.48 10.08
N LEU A 171 -2.71 9.41 9.95
CA LEU A 171 -1.97 8.18 9.74
C LEU A 171 -1.23 7.83 11.03
N TRP A 172 -1.60 6.71 11.60
CA TRP A 172 -0.90 6.12 12.74
C TRP A 172 0.16 5.17 12.20
N MET A 173 1.42 5.45 12.51
CA MET A 173 2.56 4.61 12.16
C MET A 173 3.21 4.13 13.44
N ASP A 174 2.91 2.89 13.85
CA ASP A 174 3.33 2.34 15.13
C ASP A 174 2.90 3.25 16.31
N GLU A 175 3.83 3.96 16.94
CA GLU A 175 3.55 4.90 18.04
C GLU A 175 3.49 6.37 17.59
N THR A 176 3.60 6.63 16.28
CA THR A 176 3.65 8.00 15.73
C THR A 176 2.35 8.33 15.03
N GLU A 177 1.78 9.49 15.36
CA GLU A 177 0.62 10.07 14.70
C GLU A 177 1.07 11.14 13.71
N VAL A 178 0.62 11.03 12.46
CA VAL A 178 0.91 12.01 11.41
C VAL A 178 -0.40 12.59 10.89
N HIS A 179 -0.54 13.91 11.00
CA HIS A 179 -1.67 14.65 10.44
C HIS A 179 -1.41 14.98 8.98
N LEU A 180 -2.26 14.45 8.11
CA LEU A 180 -2.14 14.57 6.67
C LEU A 180 -3.30 15.36 6.08
N ARG A 181 -3.04 16.09 5.00
CA ARG A 181 -4.06 16.71 4.17
C ARG A 181 -4.00 16.16 2.77
N LEU A 182 -5.14 15.67 2.27
CA LEU A 182 -5.26 15.16 0.90
C LEU A 182 -5.39 16.33 -0.07
N LYS A 183 -4.54 16.35 -1.09
CA LYS A 183 -4.53 17.29 -2.21
C LYS A 183 -4.40 16.56 -3.55
N GLU A 184 -4.35 17.30 -4.65
CA GLU A 184 -4.13 16.73 -6.00
C GLU A 184 -2.78 16.02 -6.09
N GLU A 185 -1.72 16.65 -5.58
CA GLU A 185 -0.37 16.11 -5.57
C GLU A 185 -0.15 14.93 -4.59
N GLY A 186 -1.14 14.60 -3.77
CA GLY A 186 -1.09 13.55 -2.76
C GLY A 186 -1.31 14.06 -1.34
N PHE A 187 -0.80 13.32 -0.36
CA PHE A 187 -0.83 13.73 1.05
C PHE A 187 0.33 14.67 1.38
N VAL A 188 -0.01 15.74 2.08
CA VAL A 188 0.94 16.76 2.56
C VAL A 188 0.83 16.91 4.09
N CYS A 189 1.94 17.30 4.72
CA CYS A 189 2.02 17.70 6.13
C CYS A 189 1.98 19.23 6.28
#